data_3300325a1633c976d210d98b0fadcd1a
#
_entry.id   3300325a1633c976d210d98b0fadcd1a
#
_cell.length_a   1.000
_cell.length_b   1.000
_cell.length_c   1.000
_cell.angle_alpha   90.00
_cell.angle_beta   90.00
_cell.angle_gamma   90.00
#
_symmetry.space_group_name_H-M   'P 1'
#
loop_
_entity.id
_entity.type
_entity.pdbx_description
1 polymer ?
#
loop_
_entity_poly.entity_id
_entity_poly.type
_entity_poly.pdbx_seq_one_letter_code
_entity_poly.pdbx_strand_id
1 'polypeptide(L)'
;LNQEAKEKIVKLNTEQRQKLEKLDLSRVKECTESDEPGECIQKYNIEKFANKADMFRKRTVNNFKEARERYNEAKEKYNEIKVDLTELREEFKNAVESGDEDASINAAKNYLSSISDLVVNGLEKIKAKIEESDDLTQVEVDDALLDINEKIDEINAAKEKVNAAETKDDVKNAGKEIIQAWNRMKNKVKTHASKVIKGNVNDVLKRAEFLERKLYGGLERLEEKGYDTTEIESKLSEFDEYLNSARENFEMAKELHEQTRDTTRDGETVNELVKDANEYLKSANEDLKEANSVAKEITKEIKDLGADVEEILEESDED
;
A
#
# COMPACT_ATOMS: atom_id res chain seq x y z
N LEU A 1 -28.51 34.70 16.07
CA LEU A 1 -27.57 35.81 15.97
C LEU A 1 -28.31 37.13 16.19
N ASN A 2 -27.80 38.02 17.06
CA ASN A 2 -28.34 39.34 17.29
C ASN A 2 -28.03 40.28 16.10
N GLN A 3 -28.61 41.51 16.08
CA GLN A 3 -28.46 42.44 14.97
C GLN A 3 -26.99 42.86 14.76
N GLU A 4 -26.27 43.07 15.87
CA GLU A 4 -24.85 43.48 15.85
C GLU A 4 -23.96 42.36 15.25
N ALA A 5 -24.19 41.09 15.58
CA ALA A 5 -23.47 39.95 14.99
C ALA A 5 -23.70 39.83 13.49
N LYS A 6 -24.93 40.09 13.01
CA LYS A 6 -25.24 40.14 11.57
C LYS A 6 -24.48 41.23 10.85
N GLU A 7 -24.35 42.42 11.44
CA GLU A 7 -23.60 43.54 10.87
C GLU A 7 -22.08 43.23 10.81
N LYS A 8 -21.54 42.58 11.82
CA LYS A 8 -20.15 42.13 11.81
C LYS A 8 -19.88 41.07 10.71
N ILE A 9 -20.79 40.12 10.51
CA ILE A 9 -20.69 39.12 9.43
C ILE A 9 -20.71 39.76 8.04
N VAL A 10 -21.49 40.82 7.85
CA VAL A 10 -21.56 41.54 6.57
C VAL A 10 -20.23 42.20 6.21
N LYS A 11 -19.44 42.59 7.21
CA LYS A 11 -18.12 43.21 7.00
C LYS A 11 -17.00 42.18 6.65
N LEU A 12 -17.26 40.90 6.80
CA LEU A 12 -16.29 39.84 6.44
C LEU A 12 -16.15 39.72 4.91
N ASN A 13 -14.95 39.46 4.44
CA ASN A 13 -14.73 39.16 3.03
C ASN A 13 -15.31 37.78 2.65
N THR A 14 -15.37 37.47 1.37
CA THR A 14 -15.98 36.23 0.84
C THR A 14 -15.34 34.98 1.42
N GLU A 15 -14.00 34.97 1.55
CA GLU A 15 -13.25 33.84 2.10
C GLU A 15 -13.55 33.62 3.58
N GLN A 16 -13.58 34.67 4.36
CA GLN A 16 -13.91 34.63 5.78
C GLN A 16 -15.35 34.15 6.02
N ARG A 17 -16.32 34.55 5.17
CA ARG A 17 -17.72 34.07 5.23
C ARG A 17 -17.79 32.57 4.95
N GLN A 18 -17.11 32.08 3.92
CA GLN A 18 -17.07 30.64 3.61
C GLN A 18 -16.43 29.82 4.74
N LYS A 19 -15.42 30.38 5.43
CA LYS A 19 -14.79 29.74 6.60
C LYS A 19 -15.73 29.73 7.80
N LEU A 20 -16.50 30.81 8.01
CA LEU A 20 -17.49 30.91 9.08
C LEU A 20 -18.62 29.89 8.93
N GLU A 21 -19.10 29.63 7.72
CA GLU A 21 -20.13 28.62 7.43
C GLU A 21 -19.70 27.19 7.80
N LYS A 22 -18.41 26.95 7.89
CA LYS A 22 -17.84 25.64 8.27
C LYS A 22 -17.68 25.45 9.78
N LEU A 23 -17.92 26.47 10.59
CA LEU A 23 -17.88 26.41 12.05
C LEU A 23 -19.21 25.89 12.61
N ASP A 24 -19.16 25.28 13.79
CA ASP A 24 -20.37 24.97 14.53
C ASP A 24 -21.02 26.25 15.09
N LEU A 25 -22.31 26.18 15.44
CA LEU A 25 -23.10 27.35 15.86
C LEU A 25 -22.55 28.04 17.10
N SER A 26 -21.87 27.29 18.02
CA SER A 26 -21.30 27.87 19.24
C SER A 26 -20.09 28.76 18.91
N ARG A 27 -19.24 28.29 18.01
CA ARG A 27 -18.03 28.98 17.53
C ARG A 27 -18.39 30.19 16.66
N VAL A 28 -19.42 30.05 15.82
CA VAL A 28 -19.94 31.17 15.04
C VAL A 28 -20.37 32.29 15.97
N LYS A 29 -21.08 31.99 17.06
CA LYS A 29 -21.50 32.96 18.05
C LYS A 29 -20.29 33.64 18.72
N GLU A 30 -19.34 32.88 19.19
CA GLU A 30 -18.11 33.37 19.86
C GLU A 30 -17.32 34.34 18.94
N CYS A 31 -17.09 33.94 17.67
CA CYS A 31 -16.35 34.78 16.74
C CYS A 31 -17.13 36.05 16.32
N THR A 32 -18.46 35.98 16.23
CA THR A 32 -19.27 37.18 15.89
C THR A 32 -19.41 38.17 17.06
N GLU A 33 -19.19 37.73 18.29
CA GLU A 33 -19.19 38.56 19.48
C GLU A 33 -17.78 39.12 19.82
N SER A 34 -16.71 38.63 19.13
CA SER A 34 -15.35 39.12 19.33
C SER A 34 -15.10 40.49 18.69
N ASP A 35 -14.08 41.21 19.18
CA ASP A 35 -13.71 42.52 18.61
C ASP A 35 -13.07 42.37 17.23
N GLU A 36 -12.43 41.24 16.96
CA GLU A 36 -11.77 40.91 15.69
C GLU A 36 -12.31 39.60 15.10
N PRO A 37 -13.52 39.60 14.52
CA PRO A 37 -14.17 38.37 14.02
C PRO A 37 -13.37 37.62 12.98
N GLY A 38 -12.61 38.32 12.14
CA GLY A 38 -11.77 37.72 11.10
C GLY A 38 -10.62 36.87 11.67
N GLU A 39 -9.92 37.38 12.68
CA GLU A 39 -8.83 36.64 13.37
C GLU A 39 -9.38 35.48 14.17
N CYS A 40 -10.50 35.65 14.86
CA CYS A 40 -11.17 34.57 15.57
C CYS A 40 -11.52 33.40 14.64
N ILE A 41 -12.11 33.66 13.47
CA ILE A 41 -12.44 32.63 12.47
C ILE A 41 -11.19 31.93 11.95
N GLN A 42 -10.12 32.67 11.71
CA GLN A 42 -8.86 32.12 11.23
C GLN A 42 -8.23 31.19 12.28
N LYS A 43 -8.19 31.61 13.54
CA LYS A 43 -7.67 30.83 14.66
C LYS A 43 -8.42 29.51 14.83
N TYR A 44 -9.74 29.53 14.87
CA TYR A 44 -10.54 28.31 15.02
C TYR A 44 -10.45 27.37 13.82
N ASN A 45 -10.31 27.89 12.60
CA ASN A 45 -10.09 27.02 11.45
C ASN A 45 -8.72 26.34 11.52
N ILE A 46 -7.65 27.05 11.92
CA ILE A 46 -6.33 26.46 12.10
C ILE A 46 -6.37 25.38 13.20
N GLU A 47 -6.96 25.65 14.36
CA GLU A 47 -7.10 24.69 15.45
C GLU A 47 -7.94 23.46 15.04
N LYS A 48 -9.03 23.67 14.31
CA LYS A 48 -9.87 22.59 13.79
C LYS A 48 -9.11 21.70 12.78
N PHE A 49 -8.33 22.32 11.89
CA PHE A 49 -7.49 21.58 10.94
C PHE A 49 -6.38 20.83 11.65
N ALA A 50 -5.70 21.44 12.62
CA ALA A 50 -4.65 20.81 13.42
C ALA A 50 -5.20 19.62 14.22
N ASN A 51 -6.34 19.79 14.92
CA ASN A 51 -6.98 18.70 15.66
C ASN A 51 -7.49 17.58 14.75
N LYS A 52 -8.06 17.94 13.58
CA LYS A 52 -8.49 16.94 12.59
C LYS A 52 -7.31 16.19 11.99
N ALA A 53 -6.23 16.89 11.68
CA ALA A 53 -4.99 16.29 11.19
C ALA A 53 -4.36 15.35 12.25
N ASP A 54 -4.34 15.75 13.54
CA ASP A 54 -3.79 14.92 14.61
C ASP A 54 -4.67 13.69 14.91
N MET A 55 -5.99 13.83 14.88
CA MET A 55 -6.92 12.70 14.98
C MET A 55 -6.79 11.77 13.77
N PHE A 56 -6.64 12.33 12.56
CA PHE A 56 -6.43 11.55 11.34
C PHE A 56 -5.10 10.80 11.42
N ARG A 57 -4.03 11.47 11.85
CA ARG A 57 -2.70 10.88 12.03
C ARG A 57 -2.72 9.75 13.05
N LYS A 58 -3.37 9.92 14.20
CA LYS A 58 -3.50 8.88 15.23
C LYS A 58 -4.34 7.69 14.74
N ARG A 59 -5.43 7.95 14.01
CA ARG A 59 -6.28 6.91 13.42
C ARG A 59 -5.51 6.15 12.34
N THR A 60 -4.79 6.84 11.48
CA THR A 60 -3.96 6.25 10.41
C THR A 60 -2.85 5.38 10.98
N VAL A 61 -2.13 5.86 12.01
CA VAL A 61 -1.04 5.08 12.66
C VAL A 61 -1.58 3.82 13.32
N ASN A 62 -2.72 3.88 14.00
CA ASN A 62 -3.32 2.70 14.63
C ASN A 62 -3.84 1.71 13.59
N ASN A 63 -4.53 2.18 12.56
CA ASN A 63 -5.01 1.32 11.46
C ASN A 63 -3.84 0.65 10.74
N PHE A 64 -2.76 1.37 10.49
CA PHE A 64 -1.54 0.84 9.88
C PHE A 64 -0.90 -0.26 10.73
N LYS A 65 -0.80 -0.04 12.05
CA LYS A 65 -0.25 -1.05 12.98
C LYS A 65 -1.10 -2.31 12.99
N GLU A 66 -2.41 -2.17 13.11
CA GLU A 66 -3.34 -3.30 13.08
C GLU A 66 -3.34 -4.03 11.72
N ALA A 67 -3.28 -3.31 10.62
CA ALA A 67 -3.17 -3.91 9.28
C ALA A 67 -1.86 -4.70 9.13
N ARG A 68 -0.75 -4.17 9.65
CA ARG A 68 0.54 -4.85 9.65
C ARG A 68 0.55 -6.12 10.52
N GLU A 69 -0.11 -6.09 11.66
CA GLU A 69 -0.28 -7.28 12.52
C GLU A 69 -1.10 -8.34 11.78
N ARG A 70 -2.25 -7.98 11.19
CA ARG A 70 -3.07 -8.90 10.36
C ARG A 70 -2.30 -9.47 9.18
N TYR A 71 -1.46 -8.65 8.51
CA TYR A 71 -0.61 -9.14 7.44
C TYR A 71 0.36 -10.22 7.90
N ASN A 72 1.03 -10.01 9.04
CA ASN A 72 1.99 -10.96 9.59
C ASN A 72 1.31 -12.27 9.98
N GLU A 73 0.18 -12.22 10.67
CA GLU A 73 -0.62 -13.39 11.03
C GLU A 73 -1.08 -14.19 9.79
N ALA A 74 -1.63 -13.50 8.79
CA ALA A 74 -2.06 -14.14 7.56
C ALA A 74 -0.88 -14.73 6.76
N LYS A 75 0.30 -14.08 6.82
CA LYS A 75 1.52 -14.58 6.20
C LYS A 75 2.03 -15.84 6.87
N GLU A 76 2.04 -15.91 8.19
CA GLU A 76 2.44 -17.09 8.94
C GLU A 76 1.53 -18.26 8.62
N LYS A 77 0.22 -18.10 8.77
CA LYS A 77 -0.78 -19.11 8.42
C LYS A 77 -0.67 -19.58 6.98
N TYR A 78 -0.48 -18.65 6.03
CA TYR A 78 -0.29 -18.99 4.62
C TYR A 78 0.93 -19.90 4.42
N ASN A 79 2.06 -19.59 5.10
CA ASN A 79 3.29 -20.36 4.97
C ASN A 79 3.17 -21.75 5.62
N GLU A 80 2.53 -21.87 6.78
CA GLU A 80 2.24 -23.14 7.46
C GLU A 80 1.41 -24.05 6.55
N ILE A 81 0.26 -23.58 6.08
CA ILE A 81 -0.62 -24.34 5.19
C ILE A 81 0.11 -24.77 3.92
N LYS A 82 0.97 -23.91 3.36
CA LYS A 82 1.73 -24.22 2.16
C LYS A 82 2.69 -25.39 2.36
N VAL A 83 3.26 -25.56 3.55
CA VAL A 83 4.11 -26.70 3.88
C VAL A 83 3.28 -27.97 3.96
N ASP A 84 2.16 -27.93 4.70
CA ASP A 84 1.28 -29.08 4.94
C ASP A 84 0.59 -29.56 3.66
N LEU A 85 0.35 -28.66 2.70
CA LEU A 85 -0.37 -28.96 1.46
C LEU A 85 0.33 -30.04 0.61
N THR A 86 1.65 -30.13 0.69
CA THR A 86 2.41 -31.16 -0.04
C THR A 86 2.13 -32.55 0.53
N GLU A 87 2.10 -32.67 1.85
CA GLU A 87 1.79 -33.93 2.55
C GLU A 87 0.34 -34.35 2.30
N LEU A 88 -0.62 -33.43 2.46
CA LEU A 88 -2.03 -33.69 2.20
C LEU A 88 -2.31 -34.09 0.75
N ARG A 89 -1.54 -33.60 -0.20
CA ARG A 89 -1.64 -34.01 -1.60
C ARG A 89 -1.20 -35.45 -1.82
N GLU A 90 -0.09 -35.85 -1.18
CA GLU A 90 0.38 -37.24 -1.25
C GLU A 90 -0.55 -38.18 -0.49
N GLU A 91 -1.10 -37.78 0.66
CA GLU A 91 -2.14 -38.57 1.35
C GLU A 91 -3.36 -38.79 0.47
N PHE A 92 -3.86 -37.74 -0.20
CA PHE A 92 -4.99 -37.88 -1.13
C PHE A 92 -4.68 -38.83 -2.29
N LYS A 93 -3.49 -38.73 -2.88
CA LYS A 93 -3.07 -39.63 -3.96
C LYS A 93 -3.02 -41.08 -3.50
N ASN A 94 -2.40 -41.34 -2.35
CA ASN A 94 -2.29 -42.68 -1.77
C ASN A 94 -3.69 -43.26 -1.43
N ALA A 95 -4.60 -42.45 -0.89
CA ALA A 95 -5.96 -42.87 -0.60
C ALA A 95 -6.73 -43.23 -1.87
N VAL A 96 -6.54 -42.48 -2.96
CA VAL A 96 -7.15 -42.81 -4.27
C VAL A 96 -6.58 -44.13 -4.83
N GLU A 97 -5.26 -44.34 -4.72
CA GLU A 97 -4.57 -45.54 -5.22
C GLU A 97 -4.94 -46.81 -4.41
N SER A 98 -5.28 -46.66 -3.13
CA SER A 98 -5.72 -47.78 -2.28
C SER A 98 -7.06 -48.37 -2.69
N GLY A 99 -7.90 -47.59 -3.41
CA GLY A 99 -9.25 -47.99 -3.79
C GLY A 99 -10.29 -47.89 -2.64
N ASP A 100 -9.86 -47.43 -1.45
CA ASP A 100 -10.76 -47.18 -0.32
C ASP A 100 -11.54 -45.87 -0.56
N GLU A 101 -12.85 -45.99 -0.70
CA GLU A 101 -13.70 -44.84 -1.05
C GLU A 101 -13.81 -43.83 0.09
N ASP A 102 -13.98 -44.30 1.33
CA ASP A 102 -14.08 -43.44 2.50
C ASP A 102 -12.78 -42.72 2.79
N ALA A 103 -11.64 -43.43 2.71
CA ALA A 103 -10.32 -42.84 2.83
C ALA A 103 -10.07 -41.77 1.76
N SER A 104 -10.48 -42.04 0.52
CA SER A 104 -10.36 -41.10 -0.61
C SER A 104 -11.21 -39.84 -0.41
N ILE A 105 -12.44 -39.98 0.07
CA ILE A 105 -13.32 -38.84 0.39
C ILE A 105 -12.72 -37.98 1.50
N ASN A 106 -12.27 -38.61 2.60
CA ASN A 106 -11.71 -37.89 3.73
C ASN A 106 -10.41 -37.15 3.36
N ALA A 107 -9.49 -37.79 2.65
CA ALA A 107 -8.26 -37.17 2.19
C ALA A 107 -8.52 -36.03 1.19
N ALA A 108 -9.52 -36.15 0.30
CA ALA A 108 -9.94 -35.10 -0.61
C ALA A 108 -10.52 -33.90 0.15
N LYS A 109 -11.33 -34.13 1.18
CA LYS A 109 -11.88 -33.07 2.06
C LYS A 109 -10.77 -32.30 2.75
N ASN A 110 -9.81 -32.98 3.35
CA ASN A 110 -8.66 -32.35 4.02
C ASN A 110 -7.86 -31.50 3.04
N TYR A 111 -7.52 -32.03 1.88
CA TYR A 111 -6.77 -31.33 0.85
C TYR A 111 -7.48 -30.10 0.32
N LEU A 112 -8.77 -30.21 -0.03
CA LEU A 112 -9.57 -29.08 -0.53
C LEU A 112 -9.83 -28.02 0.55
N SER A 113 -10.02 -28.43 1.80
CA SER A 113 -10.17 -27.52 2.93
C SER A 113 -8.88 -26.70 3.13
N SER A 114 -7.71 -27.33 3.09
CA SER A 114 -6.42 -26.66 3.20
C SER A 114 -6.12 -25.73 2.00
N ILE A 115 -6.51 -26.11 0.77
CA ILE A 115 -6.46 -25.21 -0.39
C ILE A 115 -7.33 -23.98 -0.15
N SER A 116 -8.53 -24.14 0.39
CA SER A 116 -9.42 -23.02 0.69
C SER A 116 -8.78 -22.08 1.71
N ASP A 117 -8.19 -22.62 2.77
CA ASP A 117 -7.49 -21.84 3.79
C ASP A 117 -6.27 -21.12 3.24
N LEU A 118 -5.51 -21.75 2.35
CA LEU A 118 -4.39 -21.13 1.67
C LEU A 118 -4.84 -19.90 0.86
N VAL A 119 -5.92 -20.06 0.10
CA VAL A 119 -6.49 -18.96 -0.72
C VAL A 119 -7.00 -17.85 0.18
N VAL A 120 -7.78 -18.16 1.21
CA VAL A 120 -8.31 -17.15 2.16
C VAL A 120 -7.18 -16.38 2.83
N ASN A 121 -6.16 -17.06 3.38
CA ASN A 121 -5.02 -16.37 4.00
C ASN A 121 -4.20 -15.56 2.98
N GLY A 122 -4.12 -16.01 1.72
CA GLY A 122 -3.55 -15.22 0.63
C GLY A 122 -4.32 -13.92 0.38
N LEU A 123 -5.64 -13.97 0.43
CA LEU A 123 -6.53 -12.82 0.28
C LEU A 123 -6.45 -11.86 1.48
N GLU A 124 -6.41 -12.38 2.70
CA GLU A 124 -6.25 -11.57 3.92
C GLU A 124 -4.91 -10.82 3.92
N LYS A 125 -3.82 -11.42 3.41
CA LYS A 125 -2.56 -10.71 3.20
C LYS A 125 -2.68 -9.52 2.25
N ILE A 126 -3.39 -9.71 1.12
CA ILE A 126 -3.59 -8.64 0.13
C ILE A 126 -4.47 -7.55 0.73
N LYS A 127 -5.54 -7.93 1.42
CA LYS A 127 -6.45 -7.02 2.13
C LYS A 127 -5.69 -6.15 3.13
N ALA A 128 -4.88 -6.75 4.00
CA ALA A 128 -4.07 -6.02 4.97
C ALA A 128 -3.09 -5.05 4.29
N LYS A 129 -2.51 -5.42 3.14
CA LYS A 129 -1.65 -4.52 2.36
C LYS A 129 -2.39 -3.37 1.69
N ILE A 130 -3.63 -3.59 1.26
CA ILE A 130 -4.50 -2.53 0.73
C ILE A 130 -4.83 -1.53 1.85
N GLU A 131 -5.17 -2.01 3.05
CA GLU A 131 -5.46 -1.19 4.22
C GLU A 131 -4.23 -0.42 4.74
N GLU A 132 -3.02 -0.94 4.52
CA GLU A 132 -1.73 -0.31 4.87
C GLU A 132 -1.30 0.75 3.83
N SER A 133 -1.90 0.78 2.64
CA SER A 133 -1.44 1.63 1.54
C SER A 133 -1.87 3.08 1.70
N ASP A 134 -0.91 4.00 1.70
CA ASP A 134 -1.13 5.44 1.70
C ASP A 134 -1.40 6.02 0.29
N ASP A 135 -1.09 5.25 -0.77
CA ASP A 135 -1.22 5.67 -2.17
C ASP A 135 -2.60 5.37 -2.79
N LEU A 136 -3.41 4.56 -2.12
CA LEU A 136 -4.77 4.28 -2.57
C LEU A 136 -5.75 5.30 -1.98
N THR A 137 -6.65 5.79 -2.81
CA THR A 137 -7.76 6.59 -2.31
C THR A 137 -8.70 5.74 -1.46
N GLN A 138 -9.42 6.35 -0.51
CA GLN A 138 -10.37 5.62 0.33
C GLN A 138 -11.40 4.84 -0.49
N VAL A 139 -11.85 5.39 -1.63
CA VAL A 139 -12.79 4.70 -2.54
C VAL A 139 -12.14 3.45 -3.15
N GLU A 140 -10.89 3.52 -3.58
CA GLU A 140 -10.16 2.35 -4.12
C GLU A 140 -9.93 1.29 -3.04
N VAL A 141 -9.66 1.70 -1.80
CA VAL A 141 -9.56 0.79 -0.64
C VAL A 141 -10.89 0.10 -0.39
N ASP A 142 -11.98 0.85 -0.26
CA ASP A 142 -13.30 0.32 0.05
C ASP A 142 -13.79 -0.65 -1.03
N ASP A 143 -13.64 -0.31 -2.31
CA ASP A 143 -13.98 -1.17 -3.45
C ASP A 143 -13.17 -2.48 -3.45
N ALA A 144 -11.86 -2.38 -3.20
CA ALA A 144 -11.00 -3.56 -3.17
C ALA A 144 -11.31 -4.46 -1.98
N LEU A 145 -11.59 -3.89 -0.80
CA LEU A 145 -11.97 -4.65 0.39
C LEU A 145 -13.32 -5.33 0.19
N LEU A 146 -14.29 -4.66 -0.44
CA LEU A 146 -15.58 -5.26 -0.76
C LEU A 146 -15.41 -6.47 -1.68
N ASP A 147 -14.72 -6.31 -2.80
CA ASP A 147 -14.43 -7.39 -3.76
C ASP A 147 -13.75 -8.59 -3.08
N ILE A 148 -12.76 -8.34 -2.20
CA ILE A 148 -12.01 -9.41 -1.52
C ILE A 148 -12.87 -10.12 -0.48
N ASN A 149 -13.64 -9.38 0.34
CA ASN A 149 -14.50 -9.95 1.37
C ASN A 149 -15.58 -10.85 0.76
N GLU A 150 -16.26 -10.41 -0.30
CA GLU A 150 -17.23 -11.25 -1.01
C GLU A 150 -16.63 -12.59 -1.45
N LYS A 151 -15.36 -12.61 -1.86
CA LYS A 151 -14.72 -13.84 -2.32
C LYS A 151 -14.22 -14.73 -1.18
N ILE A 152 -13.78 -14.14 -0.08
CA ILE A 152 -13.51 -14.90 1.15
C ILE A 152 -14.78 -15.62 1.59
N ASP A 153 -15.93 -14.94 1.56
CA ASP A 153 -17.23 -15.53 1.93
C ASP A 153 -17.65 -16.65 0.95
N GLU A 154 -17.49 -16.45 -0.36
CA GLU A 154 -17.75 -17.50 -1.37
C GLU A 154 -16.87 -18.75 -1.16
N ILE A 155 -15.56 -18.55 -0.87
CA ILE A 155 -14.64 -19.67 -0.65
C ILE A 155 -14.96 -20.38 0.66
N ASN A 156 -15.27 -19.65 1.72
CA ASN A 156 -15.68 -20.24 2.99
C ASN A 156 -16.98 -21.03 2.86
N ALA A 157 -17.98 -20.52 2.13
CA ALA A 157 -19.20 -21.24 1.86
C ALA A 157 -18.96 -22.53 1.05
N ALA A 158 -18.04 -22.52 0.09
CA ALA A 158 -17.66 -23.71 -0.66
C ALA A 158 -16.87 -24.71 0.23
N LYS A 159 -16.02 -24.23 1.14
CA LYS A 159 -15.32 -25.05 2.14
C LYS A 159 -16.30 -25.76 3.08
N GLU A 160 -17.35 -25.08 3.54
CA GLU A 160 -18.42 -25.70 4.33
C GLU A 160 -19.08 -26.87 3.57
N LYS A 161 -19.32 -26.72 2.27
CA LYS A 161 -19.84 -27.80 1.43
C LYS A 161 -18.84 -28.96 1.30
N VAL A 162 -17.53 -28.68 1.18
CA VAL A 162 -16.49 -29.70 1.22
C VAL A 162 -16.56 -30.50 2.53
N ASN A 163 -16.65 -29.82 3.66
CA ASN A 163 -16.69 -30.45 4.98
C ASN A 163 -17.96 -31.29 5.18
N ALA A 164 -19.09 -30.85 4.63
CA ALA A 164 -20.38 -31.56 4.71
C ALA A 164 -20.52 -32.69 3.65
N ALA A 165 -19.62 -32.82 2.70
CA ALA A 165 -19.72 -33.80 1.62
C ALA A 165 -19.64 -35.23 2.16
N GLU A 166 -20.54 -36.11 1.68
CA GLU A 166 -20.62 -37.52 2.06
C GLU A 166 -20.19 -38.43 0.91
N THR A 167 -20.26 -37.95 -0.33
CA THR A 167 -19.95 -38.71 -1.54
C THR A 167 -18.82 -38.06 -2.35
N LYS A 168 -18.17 -38.84 -3.22
CA LYS A 168 -17.18 -38.34 -4.18
C LYS A 168 -17.73 -37.21 -5.06
N ASP A 169 -18.98 -37.33 -5.47
CA ASP A 169 -19.63 -36.32 -6.32
C ASP A 169 -19.83 -35.00 -5.56
N ASP A 170 -20.21 -35.07 -4.27
CA ASP A 170 -20.32 -33.88 -3.41
C ASP A 170 -18.99 -33.18 -3.28
N VAL A 171 -17.92 -33.90 -2.94
CA VAL A 171 -16.55 -33.36 -2.82
C VAL A 171 -16.09 -32.73 -4.13
N LYS A 172 -16.32 -33.41 -5.26
CA LYS A 172 -15.98 -32.93 -6.60
C LYS A 172 -16.72 -31.64 -6.96
N ASN A 173 -18.01 -31.56 -6.62
CA ASN A 173 -18.84 -30.39 -6.90
C ASN A 173 -18.41 -29.20 -6.04
N ALA A 174 -18.21 -29.40 -4.74
CA ALA A 174 -17.71 -28.37 -3.84
C ALA A 174 -16.30 -27.88 -4.24
N GLY A 175 -15.39 -28.79 -4.64
CA GLY A 175 -14.08 -28.44 -5.18
C GLY A 175 -14.14 -27.59 -6.46
N LYS A 176 -15.10 -27.89 -7.34
CA LYS A 176 -15.33 -27.03 -8.53
C LYS A 176 -15.79 -25.64 -8.15
N GLU A 177 -16.62 -25.47 -7.13
CA GLU A 177 -17.07 -24.17 -6.66
C GLU A 177 -15.89 -23.33 -6.14
N ILE A 178 -14.96 -23.91 -5.39
CA ILE A 178 -13.72 -23.25 -4.94
C ILE A 178 -12.89 -22.76 -6.13
N ILE A 179 -12.68 -23.65 -7.12
CA ILE A 179 -11.91 -23.31 -8.33
C ILE A 179 -12.60 -22.20 -9.12
N GLN A 180 -13.92 -22.25 -9.26
CA GLN A 180 -14.69 -21.22 -9.96
C GLN A 180 -14.66 -19.88 -9.22
N ALA A 181 -14.82 -19.88 -7.91
CA ALA A 181 -14.70 -18.67 -7.08
C ALA A 181 -13.33 -18.02 -7.27
N TRP A 182 -12.25 -18.82 -7.17
CA TRP A 182 -10.88 -18.35 -7.42
C TRP A 182 -10.69 -17.81 -8.85
N ASN A 183 -11.14 -18.54 -9.88
CA ASN A 183 -10.96 -18.13 -11.27
C ASN A 183 -11.67 -16.81 -11.61
N ARG A 184 -12.86 -16.56 -11.03
CA ARG A 184 -13.57 -15.29 -11.21
C ARG A 184 -12.84 -14.09 -10.59
N MET A 185 -12.07 -14.34 -9.57
CA MET A 185 -11.45 -13.30 -8.76
C MET A 185 -9.98 -13.05 -9.04
N LYS A 186 -9.23 -14.09 -9.46
CA LYS A 186 -7.74 -14.02 -9.57
C LYS A 186 -7.22 -12.80 -10.32
N ASN A 187 -7.97 -12.31 -11.32
CA ASN A 187 -7.58 -11.14 -12.11
C ASN A 187 -7.78 -9.84 -11.33
N LYS A 188 -8.92 -9.67 -10.64
CA LYS A 188 -9.17 -8.52 -9.77
C LYS A 188 -8.15 -8.45 -8.64
N VAL A 189 -7.87 -9.58 -7.99
CA VAL A 189 -6.85 -9.67 -6.92
C VAL A 189 -5.48 -9.29 -7.43
N LYS A 190 -5.07 -9.77 -8.61
CA LYS A 190 -3.82 -9.37 -9.22
C LYS A 190 -3.76 -7.85 -9.48
N THR A 191 -4.84 -7.27 -9.97
CA THR A 191 -4.94 -5.82 -10.20
C THR A 191 -4.81 -5.04 -8.88
N HIS A 192 -5.50 -5.47 -7.82
CA HIS A 192 -5.39 -4.83 -6.51
C HIS A 192 -3.99 -4.98 -5.91
N ALA A 193 -3.41 -6.19 -5.96
CA ALA A 193 -2.04 -6.44 -5.50
C ALA A 193 -1.01 -5.58 -6.27
N SER A 194 -1.17 -5.46 -7.58
CA SER A 194 -0.29 -4.64 -8.42
C SER A 194 -0.37 -3.15 -8.10
N LYS A 195 -1.56 -2.62 -7.79
CA LYS A 195 -1.72 -1.24 -7.31
C LYS A 195 -0.97 -0.98 -6.01
N VAL A 196 -1.03 -1.93 -5.05
CA VAL A 196 -0.28 -1.83 -3.78
C VAL A 196 1.22 -1.88 -4.02
N ILE A 197 1.71 -2.76 -4.92
CA ILE A 197 3.13 -2.82 -5.28
C ILE A 197 3.57 -1.49 -5.89
N LYS A 198 2.75 -0.91 -6.79
CA LYS A 198 3.02 0.41 -7.37
C LYS A 198 3.17 1.48 -6.30
N GLY A 199 2.27 1.53 -5.33
CA GLY A 199 2.34 2.47 -4.22
C GLY A 199 3.63 2.32 -3.41
N ASN A 200 3.97 1.10 -3.02
CA ASN A 200 5.22 0.85 -2.28
C ASN A 200 6.48 1.29 -3.06
N VAL A 201 6.52 1.05 -4.38
CA VAL A 201 7.65 1.48 -5.22
C VAL A 201 7.70 3.01 -5.30
N ASN A 202 6.55 3.68 -5.46
CA ASN A 202 6.45 5.13 -5.45
C ASN A 202 6.98 5.76 -4.17
N ASP A 203 6.67 5.19 -3.00
CA ASP A 203 7.17 5.69 -1.72
C ASP A 203 8.67 5.55 -1.57
N VAL A 204 9.24 4.42 -2.03
CA VAL A 204 10.69 4.22 -2.02
C VAL A 204 11.36 5.19 -3.00
N LEU A 205 10.74 5.42 -4.17
CA LEU A 205 11.25 6.37 -5.18
C LEU A 205 11.30 7.80 -4.61
N LYS A 206 10.23 8.27 -3.96
CA LYS A 206 10.21 9.59 -3.30
C LYS A 206 11.29 9.74 -2.23
N ARG A 207 11.53 8.68 -1.45
CA ARG A 207 12.61 8.69 -0.44
C ARG A 207 13.99 8.72 -1.09
N ALA A 208 14.18 8.02 -2.21
CA ALA A 208 15.43 8.06 -2.97
C ALA A 208 15.66 9.44 -3.57
N GLU A 209 14.63 10.10 -4.09
CA GLU A 209 14.69 11.49 -4.59
C GLU A 209 14.99 12.51 -3.48
N PHE A 210 14.48 12.28 -2.27
CA PHE A 210 14.84 13.08 -1.11
C PHE A 210 16.31 12.87 -0.73
N LEU A 211 16.78 11.62 -0.76
CA LEU A 211 18.19 11.30 -0.50
C LEU A 211 19.11 11.89 -1.56
N GLU A 212 18.74 11.87 -2.85
CA GLU A 212 19.44 12.52 -3.96
C GLU A 212 19.76 13.98 -3.61
N ARG A 213 18.74 14.76 -3.23
CA ARG A 213 18.93 16.18 -2.85
C ARG A 213 19.89 16.35 -1.67
N LYS A 214 19.80 15.48 -0.65
CA LYS A 214 20.71 15.50 0.50
C LYS A 214 22.15 15.18 0.11
N LEU A 215 22.35 14.23 -0.78
CA LEU A 215 23.69 13.85 -1.25
C LEU A 215 24.33 14.97 -2.06
N TYR A 216 23.57 15.64 -2.94
CA TYR A 216 24.07 16.80 -3.67
C TYR A 216 24.42 17.98 -2.76
N GLY A 217 23.53 18.32 -1.81
CA GLY A 217 23.84 19.36 -0.83
C GLY A 217 25.02 19.00 0.09
N GLY A 218 25.21 17.71 0.35
CA GLY A 218 26.38 17.19 1.07
C GLY A 218 27.66 17.34 0.26
N LEU A 219 27.62 17.07 -1.05
CA LEU A 219 28.74 17.26 -1.96
C LEU A 219 29.20 18.72 -1.96
N GLU A 220 28.29 19.67 -2.15
CA GLU A 220 28.61 21.13 -2.11
C GLU A 220 29.28 21.53 -0.80
N ARG A 221 28.78 21.05 0.35
CA ARG A 221 29.39 21.34 1.67
C ARG A 221 30.77 20.74 1.84
N LEU A 222 31.06 19.58 1.27
CA LEU A 222 32.39 18.97 1.29
C LEU A 222 33.38 19.77 0.43
N GLU A 223 32.96 20.22 -0.75
CA GLU A 223 33.76 21.07 -1.63
C GLU A 223 34.10 22.42 -0.96
N GLU A 224 33.11 23.08 -0.33
CA GLU A 224 33.32 24.33 0.42
C GLU A 224 34.32 24.15 1.57
N LYS A 225 34.34 22.97 2.21
CA LYS A 225 35.31 22.63 3.26
C LYS A 225 36.68 22.20 2.71
N GLY A 226 36.83 22.10 1.38
CA GLY A 226 38.07 21.77 0.69
C GLY A 226 38.45 20.30 0.71
N TYR A 227 37.48 19.39 0.87
CA TYR A 227 37.70 17.96 0.72
C TYR A 227 37.85 17.57 -0.76
N ASP A 228 38.55 16.49 -1.04
CA ASP A 228 38.57 15.86 -2.38
C ASP A 228 37.30 15.03 -2.57
N THR A 229 36.44 15.50 -3.45
CA THR A 229 35.09 14.91 -3.69
C THR A 229 35.02 14.00 -4.91
N THR A 230 36.14 13.80 -5.62
CA THR A 230 36.16 13.09 -6.92
C THR A 230 35.52 11.71 -6.87
N GLU A 231 35.76 10.92 -5.80
CA GLU A 231 35.18 9.59 -5.65
C GLU A 231 33.67 9.67 -5.33
N ILE A 232 33.24 10.65 -4.52
CA ILE A 232 31.85 10.90 -4.18
C ILE A 232 31.06 11.33 -5.42
N GLU A 233 31.61 12.23 -6.25
CA GLU A 233 30.99 12.65 -7.52
C GLU A 233 30.75 11.47 -8.46
N SER A 234 31.77 10.58 -8.57
CA SER A 234 31.65 9.37 -9.40
C SER A 234 30.51 8.45 -8.89
N LYS A 235 30.43 8.23 -7.59
CA LYS A 235 29.36 7.41 -6.97
C LYS A 235 28.00 8.10 -7.06
N LEU A 236 27.95 9.41 -6.98
CA LEU A 236 26.71 10.16 -7.12
C LEU A 236 26.15 10.04 -8.55
N SER A 237 27.03 10.06 -9.57
CA SER A 237 26.63 9.79 -10.95
C SER A 237 26.07 8.38 -11.12
N GLU A 238 26.65 7.37 -10.47
CA GLU A 238 26.14 5.99 -10.48
C GLU A 238 24.78 5.89 -9.74
N PHE A 239 24.62 6.59 -8.62
CA PHE A 239 23.35 6.69 -7.92
C PHE A 239 22.24 7.27 -8.80
N ASP A 240 22.54 8.34 -9.56
CA ASP A 240 21.62 8.99 -10.47
C ASP A 240 21.21 8.08 -11.63
N GLU A 241 22.14 7.28 -12.18
CA GLU A 241 21.83 6.30 -13.22
C GLU A 241 20.77 5.30 -12.74
N TYR A 242 20.96 4.72 -11.56
CA TYR A 242 19.97 3.81 -10.98
C TYR A 242 18.65 4.50 -10.65
N LEU A 243 18.69 5.72 -10.10
CA LEU A 243 17.48 6.45 -9.75
C LEU A 243 16.67 6.84 -10.99
N ASN A 244 17.33 7.26 -12.07
CA ASN A 244 16.67 7.57 -13.33
C ASN A 244 16.07 6.32 -13.98
N SER A 245 16.79 5.19 -13.99
CA SER A 245 16.24 3.90 -14.46
C SER A 245 14.99 3.49 -13.65
N ALA A 246 15.04 3.66 -12.35
CA ALA A 246 13.88 3.39 -11.47
C ALA A 246 12.68 4.29 -11.82
N ARG A 247 12.89 5.58 -12.07
CA ARG A 247 11.85 6.53 -12.51
C ARG A 247 11.22 6.11 -13.83
N GLU A 248 12.03 5.78 -14.83
CA GLU A 248 11.54 5.34 -16.13
C GLU A 248 10.71 4.07 -16.04
N ASN A 249 11.21 3.06 -15.34
CA ASN A 249 10.50 1.82 -15.09
C ASN A 249 9.18 2.04 -14.32
N PHE A 250 9.17 2.95 -13.35
CA PHE A 250 7.96 3.28 -12.60
C PHE A 250 6.91 3.98 -13.47
N GLU A 251 7.30 4.93 -14.33
CA GLU A 251 6.36 5.60 -15.25
C GLU A 251 5.79 4.62 -16.29
N MET A 252 6.60 3.69 -16.82
CA MET A 252 6.10 2.64 -17.71
C MET A 252 5.05 1.76 -17.02
N ALA A 253 5.31 1.37 -15.77
CA ALA A 253 4.35 0.60 -14.98
C ALA A 253 3.05 1.38 -14.73
N LYS A 254 3.13 2.68 -14.49
CA LYS A 254 1.99 3.56 -14.27
C LYS A 254 1.12 3.69 -15.53
N GLU A 255 1.73 3.88 -16.68
CA GLU A 255 1.02 3.92 -17.97
C GLU A 255 0.27 2.61 -18.25
N LEU A 256 0.90 1.47 -18.02
CA LEU A 256 0.25 0.17 -18.16
C LEU A 256 -0.92 0.00 -17.19
N HIS A 257 -0.77 0.46 -15.94
CA HIS A 257 -1.87 0.46 -14.97
C HIS A 257 -3.04 1.37 -15.36
N GLU A 258 -2.77 2.52 -15.96
CA GLU A 258 -3.83 3.38 -16.49
C GLU A 258 -4.61 2.70 -17.61
N GLN A 259 -3.91 1.97 -18.48
CA GLN A 259 -4.53 1.19 -19.54
C GLN A 259 -5.44 0.05 -19.00
N THR A 260 -5.20 -0.49 -17.80
CA THR A 260 -6.08 -1.50 -17.19
C THR A 260 -7.46 -0.96 -16.78
N ARG A 261 -7.62 0.37 -16.71
CA ARG A 261 -8.90 1.02 -16.38
C ARG A 261 -9.86 1.09 -17.57
N ASP A 262 -9.41 0.78 -18.76
CA ASP A 262 -10.27 0.74 -19.95
C ASP A 262 -11.19 -0.49 -19.89
N THR A 263 -12.45 -0.25 -19.57
CA THR A 263 -13.50 -1.27 -19.40
C THR A 263 -13.89 -1.98 -20.71
N THR A 264 -13.41 -1.51 -21.86
CA THR A 264 -13.66 -2.13 -23.16
C THR A 264 -12.71 -3.30 -23.44
N ARG A 265 -11.64 -3.46 -22.65
CA ARG A 265 -10.65 -4.51 -22.83
C ARG A 265 -11.12 -5.83 -22.25
N ASP A 266 -10.76 -6.92 -22.93
CA ASP A 266 -11.00 -8.26 -22.40
C ASP A 266 -10.08 -8.58 -21.20
N GLY A 267 -10.47 -9.59 -20.41
CA GLY A 267 -9.74 -9.94 -19.19
C GLY A 267 -8.35 -10.54 -19.44
N GLU A 268 -8.04 -11.05 -20.63
CA GLU A 268 -6.73 -11.57 -21.01
C GLU A 268 -5.76 -10.41 -21.24
N THR A 269 -6.18 -9.42 -22.02
CA THR A 269 -5.42 -8.17 -22.25
C THR A 269 -5.13 -7.44 -20.93
N VAL A 270 -6.09 -7.33 -20.02
CA VAL A 270 -5.87 -6.72 -18.70
C VAL A 270 -4.83 -7.51 -17.88
N ASN A 271 -4.85 -8.84 -17.94
CA ASN A 271 -3.84 -9.66 -17.25
C ASN A 271 -2.43 -9.48 -17.79
N GLU A 272 -2.27 -9.34 -19.10
CA GLU A 272 -0.98 -9.07 -19.73
C GLU A 272 -0.46 -7.70 -19.29
N LEU A 273 -1.30 -6.66 -19.36
CA LEU A 273 -0.93 -5.32 -18.89
C LEU A 273 -0.49 -5.32 -17.41
N VAL A 274 -1.23 -6.03 -16.54
CA VAL A 274 -0.86 -6.15 -15.11
C VAL A 274 0.45 -6.90 -14.94
N LYS A 275 0.69 -7.94 -15.74
CA LYS A 275 1.95 -8.70 -15.70
C LYS A 275 3.13 -7.81 -16.10
N ASP A 276 3.01 -7.12 -17.22
CA ASP A 276 4.05 -6.24 -17.74
C ASP A 276 4.32 -5.06 -16.78
N ALA A 277 3.27 -4.47 -16.22
CA ALA A 277 3.40 -3.45 -15.17
C ALA A 277 4.18 -3.97 -13.96
N ASN A 278 3.92 -5.20 -13.52
CA ASN A 278 4.64 -5.80 -12.40
C ASN A 278 6.12 -6.09 -12.72
N GLU A 279 6.45 -6.43 -13.96
CA GLU A 279 7.84 -6.59 -14.40
C GLU A 279 8.59 -5.24 -14.33
N TYR A 280 8.01 -4.16 -14.80
CA TYR A 280 8.56 -2.82 -14.65
C TYR A 280 8.69 -2.38 -13.18
N LEU A 281 7.68 -2.63 -12.34
CA LEU A 281 7.77 -2.33 -10.90
C LEU A 281 8.87 -3.14 -10.21
N LYS A 282 9.09 -4.38 -10.65
CA LYS A 282 10.19 -5.21 -10.14
C LYS A 282 11.54 -4.61 -10.53
N SER A 283 11.73 -4.22 -11.78
CA SER A 283 12.95 -3.57 -12.25
C SER A 283 13.21 -2.26 -11.50
N ALA A 284 12.20 -1.39 -11.37
CA ALA A 284 12.31 -0.17 -10.57
C ALA A 284 12.75 -0.44 -9.13
N ASN A 285 12.21 -1.48 -8.48
CA ASN A 285 12.59 -1.82 -7.11
C ASN A 285 14.01 -2.42 -7.01
N GLU A 286 14.49 -3.09 -8.05
CA GLU A 286 15.88 -3.56 -8.14
C GLU A 286 16.83 -2.37 -8.29
N ASP A 287 16.54 -1.45 -9.19
CA ASP A 287 17.30 -0.21 -9.37
C ASP A 287 17.37 0.63 -8.08
N LEU A 288 16.24 0.78 -7.36
CA LEU A 288 16.20 1.49 -6.07
C LEU A 288 17.05 0.80 -4.98
N LYS A 289 17.21 -0.52 -5.03
CA LYS A 289 18.11 -1.23 -4.10
C LYS A 289 19.57 -0.94 -4.42
N GLU A 290 19.93 -0.92 -5.70
CA GLU A 290 21.28 -0.57 -6.13
C GLU A 290 21.59 0.89 -5.79
N ALA A 291 20.69 1.84 -6.07
CA ALA A 291 20.83 3.23 -5.65
C ALA A 291 21.07 3.35 -4.13
N ASN A 292 20.29 2.62 -3.30
CA ASN A 292 20.50 2.62 -1.85
C ASN A 292 21.85 2.00 -1.43
N SER A 293 22.39 1.04 -2.21
CA SER A 293 23.72 0.49 -1.98
C SER A 293 24.80 1.55 -2.24
N VAL A 294 24.71 2.23 -3.37
CA VAL A 294 25.62 3.33 -3.72
C VAL A 294 25.56 4.47 -2.71
N ALA A 295 24.37 4.86 -2.24
CA ALA A 295 24.21 5.87 -1.20
C ALA A 295 24.94 5.51 0.12
N LYS A 296 24.94 4.22 0.49
CA LYS A 296 25.73 3.76 1.66
C LYS A 296 27.23 3.85 1.43
N GLU A 297 27.68 3.60 0.19
CA GLU A 297 29.07 3.76 -0.18
C GLU A 297 29.47 5.23 -0.12
N ILE A 298 28.67 6.16 -0.65
CA ILE A 298 28.88 7.61 -0.52
C ILE A 298 28.99 7.99 0.96
N THR A 299 28.07 7.50 1.80
CA THR A 299 28.10 7.75 3.25
C THR A 299 29.39 7.25 3.88
N LYS A 300 29.94 6.14 3.41
CA LYS A 300 31.22 5.59 3.86
C LYS A 300 32.39 6.47 3.42
N GLU A 301 32.42 6.90 2.16
CA GLU A 301 33.47 7.81 1.64
C GLU A 301 33.51 9.13 2.44
N ILE A 302 32.34 9.72 2.76
CA ILE A 302 32.27 10.92 3.62
C ILE A 302 32.97 10.68 4.97
N LYS A 303 32.75 9.51 5.58
CA LYS A 303 33.42 9.13 6.84
C LYS A 303 34.94 8.92 6.66
N ASP A 304 35.34 8.29 5.57
CA ASP A 304 36.75 7.98 5.25
C ASP A 304 37.53 9.28 4.99
N LEU A 305 36.86 10.34 4.51
CA LEU A 305 37.42 11.71 4.45
C LEU A 305 37.57 12.38 5.83
N GLY A 306 37.05 11.78 6.89
CA GLY A 306 37.07 12.35 8.25
C GLY A 306 36.00 13.42 8.49
N ALA A 307 35.00 13.54 7.61
CA ALA A 307 33.88 14.46 7.75
C ALA A 307 32.77 13.86 8.62
N ASP A 308 32.02 14.71 9.34
CA ASP A 308 30.83 14.28 10.07
C ASP A 308 29.65 14.13 9.12
N VAL A 309 29.14 12.90 8.99
CA VAL A 309 28.06 12.57 8.07
C VAL A 309 26.78 13.31 8.41
N GLU A 310 26.46 13.48 9.71
CA GLU A 310 25.25 14.18 10.13
C GLU A 310 25.34 15.64 9.73
N GLU A 311 26.47 16.30 10.03
CA GLU A 311 26.72 17.69 9.63
C GLU A 311 26.70 17.88 8.10
N ILE A 312 27.26 16.91 7.34
CA ILE A 312 27.33 17.00 5.87
C ILE A 312 25.97 16.75 5.22
N LEU A 313 25.16 15.85 5.76
CA LEU A 313 23.87 15.48 5.19
C LEU A 313 22.64 16.14 5.86
N GLU A 314 22.86 17.02 6.86
CA GLU A 314 21.78 17.86 7.39
C GLU A 314 21.26 18.83 6.31
N GLU A 315 19.94 19.00 6.23
CA GLU A 315 19.38 20.10 5.46
C GLU A 315 19.72 21.42 6.16
N SER A 316 20.22 22.39 5.41
CA SER A 316 20.15 23.77 5.86
C SER A 316 18.68 24.15 5.96
N ASP A 317 18.17 24.55 7.11
CA ASP A 317 16.82 25.07 7.34
C ASP A 317 16.54 26.40 6.59
N GLU A 318 17.25 26.65 5.49
CA GLU A 318 17.12 27.84 4.66
C GLU A 318 16.62 27.40 3.26
N ASP A 319 15.24 27.18 3.15
CA ASP A 319 14.45 27.64 1.98
C ASP A 319 12.94 27.52 2.27
#